data_92a0371c4f2ff6dbd316851688a736f4
#
_entry.id   92a0371c4f2ff6dbd316851688a736f4
#
_cell.length_a   1.000
_cell.length_b   1.000
_cell.length_c   1.000
_cell.angle_alpha   90.00
_cell.angle_beta   90.00
_cell.angle_gamma   90.00
#
_symmetry.space_group_name_H-M   'P 1'
#
loop_
_entity.id
_entity.type
_entity.pdbx_description
1 polymer ?
#
loop_
_entity_poly.entity_id
_entity_poly.type
_entity_poly.pdbx_seq_one_letter_code
_entity_poly.pdbx_strand_id
1 'polypeptide(L)'
;MEPGRRGAAALLALLCVACALRAGRAQYERYSFRSFPRDELMPLESAYRHALDKYSGEHWAESVGYLEISLRLHRLLRDSEAFCHRNCSAAPQPEPAAGLASYPELRLFGGLLRRAHCLKRCKQGLPAFRQSQPSREVLADFQRREPYKFLQFAYFKANNLPKAIAAAHTFLLKHPDDEMMKRNMAYYKSLPGAEDYIKDLETKSYESLFIRAVRAYNGENWRTSITDMELALPDFFKAFYECLAACEGSREIKDFKDFYLSIAVNDLKNAAPCAVSYLLYDPSALASHSAGITGVSHHAR
;
A
#
# COMPACT_ATOMS: atom_id res chain seq x y z
N MET A 1 -13.12 -56.86 8.22
CA MET A 1 -12.64 -55.61 8.82
C MET A 1 -11.97 -54.81 7.69
N GLU A 2 -12.64 -53.75 7.20
CA GLU A 2 -12.20 -53.01 6.00
C GLU A 2 -11.23 -51.86 6.38
N PRO A 3 -9.98 -51.88 5.94
CA PRO A 3 -9.03 -50.78 6.18
C PRO A 3 -9.17 -49.58 5.21
N GLY A 4 -10.05 -49.66 4.20
CA GLY A 4 -10.14 -48.64 3.13
C GLY A 4 -10.90 -47.36 3.47
N ARG A 5 -11.82 -47.37 4.44
CA ARG A 5 -12.68 -46.21 4.75
C ARG A 5 -11.99 -45.10 5.56
N ARG A 6 -10.97 -45.40 6.37
CA ARG A 6 -10.25 -44.40 7.18
C ARG A 6 -9.28 -43.57 6.37
N GLY A 7 -8.70 -44.12 5.31
CA GLY A 7 -7.79 -43.39 4.40
C GLY A 7 -8.50 -42.37 3.53
N ALA A 8 -9.69 -42.71 3.03
CA ALA A 8 -10.47 -41.77 2.20
C ALA A 8 -11.00 -40.56 3.00
N ALA A 9 -11.40 -40.77 4.24
CA ALA A 9 -11.86 -39.69 5.12
C ALA A 9 -10.69 -38.72 5.50
N ALA A 10 -9.50 -39.26 5.74
CA ALA A 10 -8.30 -38.44 6.03
C ALA A 10 -7.83 -37.66 4.80
N LEU A 11 -7.91 -38.24 3.60
CA LEU A 11 -7.59 -37.56 2.34
C LEU A 11 -8.61 -36.45 2.02
N LEU A 12 -9.89 -36.67 2.25
CA LEU A 12 -10.96 -35.68 2.10
C LEU A 12 -10.78 -34.53 3.12
N ALA A 13 -10.45 -34.84 4.37
CA ALA A 13 -10.17 -33.82 5.38
C ALA A 13 -8.92 -32.98 5.03
N LEU A 14 -7.86 -33.61 4.51
CA LEU A 14 -6.66 -32.90 4.03
C LEU A 14 -6.95 -32.04 2.79
N LEU A 15 -7.77 -32.50 1.87
CA LEU A 15 -8.23 -31.72 0.71
C LEU A 15 -9.13 -30.56 1.13
N CYS A 16 -10.04 -30.75 2.10
CA CYS A 16 -10.85 -29.66 2.64
C CYS A 16 -10.02 -28.62 3.39
N VAL A 17 -9.01 -29.03 4.17
CA VAL A 17 -8.07 -28.11 4.82
C VAL A 17 -7.21 -27.36 3.79
N ALA A 18 -6.73 -28.02 2.75
CA ALA A 18 -6.00 -27.39 1.65
C ALA A 18 -6.89 -26.42 0.82
N CYS A 19 -8.19 -26.72 0.66
CA CYS A 19 -9.15 -25.79 0.05
C CYS A 19 -9.49 -24.63 0.99
N ALA A 20 -9.64 -24.86 2.28
CA ALA A 20 -9.90 -23.79 3.26
C ALA A 20 -8.71 -22.84 3.40
N LEU A 21 -7.47 -23.32 3.25
CA LEU A 21 -6.26 -22.50 3.24
C LEU A 21 -6.12 -21.62 1.97
N ARG A 22 -6.88 -21.92 0.90
CA ARG A 22 -6.94 -21.07 -0.32
C ARG A 22 -7.97 -19.95 -0.24
N ALA A 23 -8.88 -19.97 0.70
CA ALA A 23 -9.98 -19.02 0.81
C ALA A 23 -9.62 -17.79 1.65
N GLY A 24 -8.75 -16.92 1.19
CA GLY A 24 -8.52 -15.66 1.91
C GLY A 24 -7.22 -14.94 1.60
N ARG A 25 -6.57 -15.26 0.49
CA ARG A 25 -5.36 -14.53 0.09
C ARG A 25 -5.76 -13.16 -0.42
N ALA A 26 -5.28 -12.11 0.27
CA ALA A 26 -5.41 -10.73 -0.20
C ALA A 26 -4.65 -10.56 -1.52
N GLN A 27 -5.05 -9.59 -2.36
CA GLN A 27 -4.39 -9.32 -3.66
C GLN A 27 -2.88 -9.10 -3.52
N TYR A 28 -2.42 -8.61 -2.38
CA TYR A 28 -1.00 -8.37 -2.11
C TYR A 28 -0.22 -9.58 -1.59
N GLU A 29 -0.83 -10.71 -1.32
CA GLU A 29 -0.10 -11.94 -0.95
C GLU A 29 0.76 -12.50 -2.09
N ARG A 30 0.40 -12.18 -3.34
CA ARG A 30 1.19 -12.50 -4.53
C ARG A 30 2.17 -11.40 -4.90
N TYR A 31 2.11 -10.26 -4.19
CA TYR A 31 2.94 -9.12 -4.50
C TYR A 31 4.35 -9.28 -3.92
N SER A 32 5.35 -9.05 -4.76
CA SER A 32 6.73 -8.91 -4.34
C SER A 32 7.41 -7.83 -5.17
N PHE A 33 8.00 -6.83 -4.51
CA PHE A 33 8.73 -5.76 -5.18
C PHE A 33 9.92 -6.26 -6.01
N ARG A 34 10.65 -7.26 -5.49
CA ARG A 34 11.86 -7.79 -6.15
C ARG A 34 11.58 -8.84 -7.22
N SER A 35 10.48 -9.55 -7.10
CA SER A 35 10.08 -10.65 -7.98
C SER A 35 8.67 -10.47 -8.54
N PHE A 36 8.40 -9.26 -9.06
CA PHE A 36 7.11 -9.00 -9.70
C PHE A 36 6.96 -9.84 -10.97
N PRO A 37 5.83 -10.53 -11.20
CA PRO A 37 5.60 -11.37 -12.36
C PRO A 37 5.70 -10.56 -13.66
N ARG A 38 6.47 -11.06 -14.63
CA ARG A 38 6.68 -10.36 -15.91
C ARG A 38 5.44 -10.34 -16.80
N ASP A 39 4.61 -11.35 -16.69
CA ASP A 39 3.34 -11.53 -17.39
C ASP A 39 2.26 -10.56 -16.87
N GLU A 40 2.35 -10.10 -15.62
CA GLU A 40 1.47 -9.07 -15.06
C GLU A 40 2.01 -7.64 -15.30
N LEU A 41 3.22 -7.49 -15.83
CA LEU A 41 3.84 -6.17 -16.02
C LEU A 41 3.30 -5.48 -17.26
N MET A 42 2.36 -4.56 -17.04
CA MET A 42 1.70 -3.74 -18.05
C MET A 42 1.47 -2.30 -17.54
N PRO A 43 1.10 -1.35 -18.40
CA PRO A 43 0.71 -0.01 -17.95
C PRO A 43 -0.47 -0.08 -16.97
N LEU A 44 -0.35 0.61 -15.82
CA LEU A 44 -1.38 0.65 -14.78
C LEU A 44 -2.75 1.09 -15.34
N GLU A 45 -2.75 2.15 -16.15
CA GLU A 45 -3.97 2.69 -16.75
C GLU A 45 -4.63 1.68 -17.69
N SER A 46 -3.83 0.93 -18.46
CA SER A 46 -4.35 -0.12 -19.35
C SER A 46 -4.98 -1.26 -18.55
N ALA A 47 -4.31 -1.72 -17.47
CA ALA A 47 -4.86 -2.75 -16.61
C ALA A 47 -6.19 -2.31 -15.98
N TYR A 48 -6.25 -1.08 -15.47
CA TYR A 48 -7.47 -0.54 -14.85
C TYR A 48 -8.60 -0.37 -15.86
N ARG A 49 -8.31 0.14 -17.07
CA ARG A 49 -9.30 0.27 -18.16
C ARG A 49 -9.85 -1.10 -18.56
N HIS A 50 -8.99 -2.09 -18.80
CA HIS A 50 -9.44 -3.46 -19.09
C HIS A 50 -10.31 -4.04 -17.98
N ALA A 51 -9.99 -3.76 -16.71
CA ALA A 51 -10.81 -4.19 -15.60
C ALA A 51 -12.23 -3.61 -15.66
N LEU A 52 -12.37 -2.31 -15.97
CA LEU A 52 -13.66 -1.63 -16.08
C LEU A 52 -14.44 -2.06 -17.32
N ASP A 53 -13.76 -2.31 -18.44
CA ASP A 53 -14.39 -2.87 -19.66
C ASP A 53 -14.98 -4.26 -19.37
N LYS A 54 -14.21 -5.12 -18.68
CA LYS A 54 -14.70 -6.44 -18.27
C LYS A 54 -15.82 -6.36 -17.25
N TYR A 55 -15.76 -5.39 -16.33
CA TYR A 55 -16.82 -5.12 -15.37
C TYR A 55 -18.12 -4.73 -16.08
N SER A 56 -18.06 -3.82 -17.06
CA SER A 56 -19.21 -3.37 -17.84
C SER A 56 -19.81 -4.49 -18.71
N GLY A 57 -18.96 -5.43 -19.17
CA GLY A 57 -19.38 -6.62 -19.92
C GLY A 57 -19.81 -7.80 -19.02
N GLU A 58 -19.94 -7.60 -17.72
CA GLU A 58 -20.33 -8.64 -16.74
C GLU A 58 -19.38 -9.85 -16.66
N HIS A 59 -18.16 -9.72 -17.17
CA HIS A 59 -17.11 -10.75 -17.08
C HIS A 59 -16.39 -10.65 -15.72
N TRP A 60 -17.11 -11.01 -14.65
CA TRP A 60 -16.71 -10.77 -13.26
C TRP A 60 -15.36 -11.35 -12.87
N ALA A 61 -15.06 -12.58 -13.29
CA ALA A 61 -13.79 -13.24 -12.96
C ALA A 61 -12.58 -12.53 -13.62
N GLU A 62 -12.72 -12.10 -14.86
CA GLU A 62 -11.68 -11.35 -15.59
C GLU A 62 -11.52 -9.95 -15.00
N SER A 63 -12.63 -9.28 -14.70
CA SER A 63 -12.62 -7.97 -14.06
C SER A 63 -11.89 -8.02 -12.71
N VAL A 64 -12.17 -9.00 -11.86
CA VAL A 64 -11.43 -9.24 -10.61
C VAL A 64 -9.94 -9.40 -10.88
N GLY A 65 -9.55 -10.23 -11.84
CA GLY A 65 -8.14 -10.46 -12.19
C GLY A 65 -7.41 -9.17 -12.54
N TYR A 66 -7.98 -8.36 -13.44
CA TYR A 66 -7.37 -7.08 -13.85
C TYR A 66 -7.42 -6.01 -12.77
N LEU A 67 -8.45 -5.97 -11.90
CA LEU A 67 -8.48 -5.06 -10.73
C LEU A 67 -7.38 -5.44 -9.74
N GLU A 68 -7.21 -6.72 -9.42
CA GLU A 68 -6.12 -7.18 -8.56
C GLU A 68 -4.74 -6.86 -9.15
N ILE A 69 -4.55 -7.06 -10.47
CA ILE A 69 -3.30 -6.69 -11.18
C ILE A 69 -3.08 -5.18 -11.08
N SER A 70 -4.10 -4.36 -11.32
CA SER A 70 -3.97 -2.90 -11.26
C SER A 70 -3.57 -2.41 -9.87
N LEU A 71 -4.12 -2.98 -8.80
CA LEU A 71 -3.72 -2.69 -7.42
C LEU A 71 -2.26 -3.07 -7.15
N ARG A 72 -1.81 -4.24 -7.63
CA ARG A 72 -0.41 -4.66 -7.51
C ARG A 72 0.54 -3.77 -8.31
N LEU A 73 0.16 -3.34 -9.52
CA LEU A 73 0.94 -2.39 -10.33
C LEU A 73 1.06 -1.02 -9.68
N HIS A 74 -0.04 -0.51 -9.12
CA HIS A 74 -0.02 0.73 -8.34
C HIS A 74 0.92 0.62 -7.13
N ARG A 75 0.88 -0.50 -6.41
CA ARG A 75 1.79 -0.77 -5.31
C ARG A 75 3.25 -0.83 -5.77
N LEU A 76 3.52 -1.51 -6.90
CA LEU A 76 4.85 -1.59 -7.50
C LEU A 76 5.40 -0.21 -7.86
N LEU A 77 4.57 0.66 -8.43
CA LEU A 77 4.96 2.03 -8.77
C LEU A 77 5.37 2.80 -7.51
N ARG A 78 4.55 2.77 -6.46
CA ARG A 78 4.82 3.44 -5.18
C ARG A 78 6.08 2.90 -4.50
N ASP A 79 6.21 1.58 -4.42
CA ASP A 79 7.40 0.95 -3.82
C ASP A 79 8.67 1.28 -4.61
N SER A 80 8.57 1.39 -5.94
CA SER A 80 9.69 1.78 -6.83
C SER A 80 10.11 3.23 -6.59
N GLU A 81 9.16 4.14 -6.42
CA GLU A 81 9.43 5.54 -6.08
C GLU A 81 10.09 5.65 -4.70
N ALA A 82 9.54 4.99 -3.70
CA ALA A 82 10.08 4.99 -2.35
C ALA A 82 11.51 4.38 -2.30
N PHE A 83 11.74 3.33 -3.05
CA PHE A 83 13.07 2.70 -3.16
C PHE A 83 14.09 3.69 -3.73
N CYS A 84 13.79 4.34 -4.85
CA CYS A 84 14.70 5.31 -5.45
C CYS A 84 14.91 6.53 -4.54
N HIS A 85 13.85 7.03 -3.92
CA HIS A 85 13.94 8.14 -2.96
C HIS A 85 14.91 7.80 -1.83
N ARG A 86 14.71 6.67 -1.15
CA ARG A 86 15.56 6.24 -0.03
C ARG A 86 17.02 6.06 -0.44
N ASN A 87 17.28 5.39 -1.55
CA ASN A 87 18.64 5.16 -2.01
C ASN A 87 19.38 6.44 -2.37
N CYS A 88 18.66 7.41 -2.97
CA CYS A 88 19.28 8.66 -3.42
C CYS A 88 19.36 9.74 -2.32
N SER A 89 18.60 9.58 -1.22
CA SER A 89 18.71 10.43 -0.05
C SER A 89 19.83 10.00 0.90
N ALA A 90 20.08 8.68 0.98
CA ALA A 90 21.10 8.10 1.86
C ALA A 90 22.50 8.04 1.24
N ALA A 91 22.67 8.46 -0.04
CA ALA A 91 23.97 8.43 -0.70
C ALA A 91 24.97 9.33 0.04
N PRO A 92 26.14 8.80 0.44
CA PRO A 92 27.18 9.59 1.09
C PRO A 92 27.53 10.79 0.20
N GLN A 93 27.52 11.98 0.79
CA GLN A 93 27.97 13.16 0.05
C GLN A 93 29.50 13.10 -0.05
N PRO A 94 30.07 12.96 -1.26
CA PRO A 94 31.52 13.05 -1.42
C PRO A 94 31.96 14.45 -0.95
N GLU A 95 33.12 14.52 -0.32
CA GLU A 95 33.70 15.80 0.09
C GLU A 95 33.74 16.78 -1.10
N PRO A 96 33.31 18.03 -0.90
CA PRO A 96 33.36 18.99 -1.99
C PRO A 96 34.80 19.18 -2.44
N ALA A 97 35.03 19.24 -3.76
CA ALA A 97 36.32 19.59 -4.31
C ALA A 97 36.82 20.89 -3.62
N ALA A 98 38.09 20.96 -3.29
CA ALA A 98 38.69 21.95 -2.42
C ALA A 98 38.32 23.43 -2.74
N GLY A 99 37.96 23.74 -3.99
CA GLY A 99 37.50 25.06 -4.41
C GLY A 99 35.99 25.35 -4.17
N LEU A 100 35.18 24.33 -4.01
CA LEU A 100 33.72 24.50 -3.79
C LEU A 100 33.33 24.58 -2.30
N ALA A 101 34.26 24.28 -1.41
CA ALA A 101 34.02 24.31 0.03
C ALA A 101 33.65 25.72 0.53
N SER A 102 34.15 26.76 -0.16
CA SER A 102 33.95 28.19 0.18
C SER A 102 32.60 28.76 -0.26
N TYR A 103 31.81 28.03 -1.07
CA TYR A 103 30.54 28.51 -1.63
C TYR A 103 29.38 27.63 -1.23
N PRO A 104 28.63 27.94 -0.16
CA PRO A 104 27.54 27.13 0.36
C PRO A 104 26.40 26.88 -0.67
N GLU A 105 26.10 27.92 -1.50
CA GLU A 105 25.07 27.79 -2.55
C GLU A 105 25.45 26.75 -3.60
N LEU A 106 26.72 26.74 -4.05
CA LEU A 106 27.21 25.75 -5.03
C LEU A 106 27.18 24.33 -4.44
N ARG A 107 27.42 24.19 -3.15
CA ARG A 107 27.29 22.87 -2.45
C ARG A 107 25.86 22.40 -2.46
N LEU A 108 24.90 23.29 -2.16
CA LEU A 108 23.47 22.96 -2.19
C LEU A 108 23.04 22.54 -3.60
N PHE A 109 23.31 23.35 -4.62
CA PHE A 109 22.99 22.99 -6.01
C PHE A 109 23.67 21.72 -6.48
N GLY A 110 24.94 21.51 -6.14
CA GLY A 110 25.66 20.29 -6.43
C GLY A 110 25.01 19.07 -5.77
N GLY A 111 24.50 19.20 -4.55
CA GLY A 111 23.72 18.18 -3.86
C GLY A 111 22.43 17.85 -4.60
N LEU A 112 21.64 18.86 -4.96
CA LEU A 112 20.38 18.71 -5.70
C LEU A 112 20.60 18.05 -7.08
N LEU A 113 21.61 18.46 -7.83
CA LEU A 113 21.92 17.86 -9.13
C LEU A 113 22.35 16.40 -9.00
N ARG A 114 23.18 16.06 -8.01
CA ARG A 114 23.56 14.66 -7.75
C ARG A 114 22.37 13.80 -7.40
N ARG A 115 21.49 14.30 -6.50
CA ARG A 115 20.26 13.60 -6.15
C ARG A 115 19.36 13.40 -7.37
N ALA A 116 19.18 14.45 -8.19
CA ALA A 116 18.41 14.36 -9.43
C ALA A 116 18.97 13.31 -10.40
N HIS A 117 20.29 13.28 -10.58
CA HIS A 117 20.96 12.29 -11.42
C HIS A 117 20.79 10.85 -10.87
N CYS A 118 20.94 10.69 -9.55
CA CYS A 118 20.71 9.41 -8.87
C CYS A 118 19.28 8.93 -9.11
N LEU A 119 18.26 9.77 -8.86
CA LEU A 119 16.85 9.44 -9.04
C LEU A 119 16.54 9.03 -10.49
N LYS A 120 17.06 9.78 -11.45
CA LYS A 120 16.91 9.46 -12.88
C LYS A 120 17.48 8.09 -13.22
N ARG A 121 18.71 7.82 -12.80
CA ARG A 121 19.38 6.53 -13.04
C ARG A 121 18.66 5.37 -12.34
N CYS A 122 18.23 5.58 -11.11
CA CYS A 122 17.47 4.57 -10.35
C CYS A 122 16.16 4.23 -11.07
N LYS A 123 15.36 5.24 -11.45
CA LYS A 123 14.08 5.04 -12.13
C LYS A 123 14.24 4.32 -13.47
N GLN A 124 15.24 4.67 -14.28
CA GLN A 124 15.52 3.99 -15.54
C GLN A 124 15.86 2.49 -15.38
N GLY A 125 16.41 2.11 -14.22
CA GLY A 125 16.74 0.72 -13.89
C GLY A 125 15.54 -0.15 -13.50
N LEU A 126 14.41 0.45 -13.11
CA LEU A 126 13.28 -0.28 -12.56
C LEU A 126 12.18 -0.55 -13.61
N PRO A 127 11.58 -1.77 -13.61
CA PRO A 127 10.60 -2.16 -14.61
C PRO A 127 9.30 -1.33 -14.54
N ALA A 128 8.91 -0.83 -13.38
CA ALA A 128 7.72 0.00 -13.20
C ALA A 128 7.78 1.29 -14.04
N PHE A 129 8.96 1.88 -14.20
CA PHE A 129 9.14 3.13 -14.96
C PHE A 129 9.41 2.92 -16.45
N ARG A 130 9.52 1.68 -16.91
CA ARG A 130 9.61 1.35 -18.34
C ARG A 130 8.24 1.30 -19.00
N GLN A 131 7.17 1.21 -18.20
CA GLN A 131 5.79 1.28 -18.68
C GLN A 131 5.36 2.73 -18.84
N SER A 132 4.34 2.98 -19.66
CA SER A 132 3.73 4.31 -19.75
C SER A 132 3.19 4.70 -18.37
N GLN A 133 3.47 5.94 -17.97
CA GLN A 133 3.03 6.44 -16.67
C GLN A 133 1.53 6.71 -16.69
N PRO A 134 0.81 6.37 -15.61
CA PRO A 134 -0.62 6.62 -15.50
C PRO A 134 -0.92 8.12 -15.40
N SER A 135 -2.11 8.51 -15.84
CA SER A 135 -2.62 9.88 -15.68
C SER A 135 -2.79 10.23 -14.19
N ARG A 136 -2.80 11.53 -13.90
CA ARG A 136 -3.04 12.03 -12.52
C ARG A 136 -4.43 11.65 -12.00
N GLU A 137 -5.42 11.55 -12.89
CA GLU A 137 -6.77 11.14 -12.54
C GLU A 137 -6.81 9.69 -12.06
N VAL A 138 -6.17 8.79 -12.81
CA VAL A 138 -6.06 7.38 -12.41
C VAL A 138 -5.32 7.25 -11.09
N LEU A 139 -4.21 7.96 -10.88
CA LEU A 139 -3.50 7.93 -9.60
C LEU A 139 -4.37 8.43 -8.44
N ALA A 140 -5.18 9.49 -8.67
CA ALA A 140 -6.12 9.99 -7.68
C ALA A 140 -7.21 8.97 -7.34
N ASP A 141 -7.71 8.20 -8.33
CA ASP A 141 -8.67 7.12 -8.09
C ASP A 141 -8.11 6.04 -7.17
N PHE A 142 -6.85 5.63 -7.40
CA PHE A 142 -6.20 4.66 -6.52
C PHE A 142 -5.94 5.23 -5.12
N GLN A 143 -5.60 6.51 -4.98
CA GLN A 143 -5.45 7.17 -3.67
C GLN A 143 -6.77 7.22 -2.91
N ARG A 144 -7.88 7.47 -3.60
CA ARG A 144 -9.25 7.45 -3.05
C ARG A 144 -9.80 6.03 -2.84
N ARG A 145 -9.09 4.99 -3.23
CA ARG A 145 -9.53 3.59 -3.15
C ARG A 145 -10.73 3.26 -4.06
N GLU A 146 -10.96 4.02 -5.13
CA GLU A 146 -12.05 3.77 -6.09
C GLU A 146 -12.04 2.36 -6.70
N PRO A 147 -10.90 1.72 -7.01
CA PRO A 147 -10.89 0.35 -7.50
C PRO A 147 -11.62 -0.66 -6.62
N TYR A 148 -11.66 -0.42 -5.29
CA TYR A 148 -12.35 -1.29 -4.35
C TYR A 148 -13.87 -1.23 -4.46
N LYS A 149 -14.42 -0.12 -4.96
CA LYS A 149 -15.85 0.03 -5.26
C LYS A 149 -16.31 -0.99 -6.31
N PHE A 150 -15.53 -1.17 -7.36
CA PHE A 150 -15.79 -2.15 -8.41
C PHE A 150 -15.44 -3.56 -7.95
N LEU A 151 -14.31 -3.70 -7.26
CA LEU A 151 -13.78 -4.99 -6.82
C LEU A 151 -14.74 -5.72 -5.87
N GLN A 152 -15.36 -5.00 -4.92
CA GLN A 152 -16.30 -5.62 -3.98
C GLN A 152 -17.50 -6.27 -4.70
N PHE A 153 -18.06 -5.60 -5.71
CA PHE A 153 -19.19 -6.14 -6.43
C PHE A 153 -18.80 -7.26 -7.39
N ALA A 154 -17.66 -7.12 -8.06
CA ALA A 154 -17.11 -8.18 -8.91
C ALA A 154 -16.81 -9.45 -8.11
N TYR A 155 -16.24 -9.35 -6.89
CA TYR A 155 -16.05 -10.48 -5.98
C TYR A 155 -17.40 -11.10 -5.56
N PHE A 156 -18.38 -10.28 -5.24
CA PHE A 156 -19.70 -10.76 -4.86
C PHE A 156 -20.34 -11.57 -6.00
N LYS A 157 -20.30 -11.05 -7.24
CA LYS A 157 -20.78 -11.75 -8.44
C LYS A 157 -19.99 -13.00 -8.78
N ALA A 158 -18.71 -13.03 -8.45
CA ALA A 158 -17.84 -14.20 -8.58
C ALA A 158 -17.94 -15.19 -7.40
N ASN A 159 -18.97 -15.08 -6.55
CA ASN A 159 -19.21 -15.91 -5.36
C ASN A 159 -18.05 -15.92 -4.34
N ASN A 160 -17.29 -14.84 -4.24
CA ASN A 160 -16.22 -14.69 -3.27
C ASN A 160 -16.60 -13.66 -2.20
N LEU A 161 -17.54 -14.05 -1.33
CA LEU A 161 -18.07 -13.18 -0.27
C LEU A 161 -17.01 -12.66 0.70
N PRO A 162 -16.04 -13.46 1.19
CA PRO A 162 -14.99 -12.97 2.07
C PRO A 162 -14.22 -11.79 1.52
N LYS A 163 -13.81 -11.85 0.25
CA LYS A 163 -13.09 -10.77 -0.41
C LYS A 163 -14.01 -9.58 -0.73
N ALA A 164 -15.28 -9.80 -1.03
CA ALA A 164 -16.26 -8.74 -1.26
C ALA A 164 -16.44 -7.89 0.01
N ILE A 165 -16.58 -8.52 1.18
CA ILE A 165 -16.69 -7.85 2.48
C ILE A 165 -15.45 -7.02 2.78
N ALA A 166 -14.27 -7.61 2.63
CA ALA A 166 -13.01 -6.90 2.88
C ALA A 166 -12.81 -5.70 1.93
N ALA A 167 -13.16 -5.85 0.64
CA ALA A 167 -13.06 -4.75 -0.33
C ALA A 167 -14.07 -3.63 -0.03
N ALA A 168 -15.32 -3.96 0.33
CA ALA A 168 -16.33 -2.99 0.72
C ALA A 168 -15.90 -2.20 1.98
N HIS A 169 -15.37 -2.90 2.99
CA HIS A 169 -14.82 -2.27 4.18
C HIS A 169 -13.66 -1.32 3.85
N THR A 170 -12.71 -1.79 3.04
CA THR A 170 -11.54 -1.01 2.61
C THR A 170 -11.94 0.29 1.90
N PHE A 171 -12.98 0.24 1.06
CA PHE A 171 -13.53 1.43 0.40
C PHE A 171 -14.18 2.39 1.40
N LEU A 172 -15.05 1.90 2.29
CA LEU A 172 -15.77 2.70 3.28
C LEU A 172 -14.85 3.46 4.24
N LEU A 173 -13.65 2.97 4.51
CA LEU A 173 -12.67 3.69 5.34
C LEU A 173 -12.25 5.04 4.74
N LYS A 174 -12.34 5.21 3.42
CA LYS A 174 -12.08 6.50 2.74
C LYS A 174 -13.36 7.23 2.32
N HIS A 175 -14.46 6.52 2.20
CA HIS A 175 -15.75 7.04 1.77
C HIS A 175 -16.85 6.65 2.77
N PRO A 176 -16.78 7.15 4.03
CA PRO A 176 -17.72 6.75 5.07
C PRO A 176 -19.17 7.15 4.76
N ASP A 177 -19.38 8.11 3.87
CA ASP A 177 -20.70 8.65 3.52
C ASP A 177 -21.31 8.05 2.25
N ASP A 178 -20.65 7.07 1.61
CA ASP A 178 -21.21 6.40 0.42
C ASP A 178 -22.38 5.49 0.82
N GLU A 179 -23.59 5.96 0.54
CA GLU A 179 -24.85 5.29 0.93
C GLU A 179 -25.05 3.94 0.25
N MET A 180 -24.58 3.79 -1.00
CA MET A 180 -24.69 2.52 -1.71
C MET A 180 -23.79 1.47 -1.05
N MET A 181 -22.55 1.84 -0.72
CA MET A 181 -21.61 0.93 -0.09
C MET A 181 -22.01 0.59 1.34
N LYS A 182 -22.61 1.54 2.09
CA LYS A 182 -23.19 1.26 3.41
C LYS A 182 -24.29 0.20 3.32
N ARG A 183 -25.20 0.28 2.33
CA ARG A 183 -26.24 -0.72 2.11
C ARG A 183 -25.66 -2.08 1.75
N ASN A 184 -24.65 -2.12 0.86
CA ASN A 184 -23.97 -3.37 0.52
C ASN A 184 -23.29 -3.99 1.75
N MET A 185 -22.64 -3.16 2.56
CA MET A 185 -21.96 -3.64 3.78
C MET A 185 -22.98 -4.11 4.84
N ALA A 186 -24.12 -3.45 4.97
CA ALA A 186 -25.21 -3.89 5.86
C ALA A 186 -25.75 -5.27 5.44
N TYR A 187 -25.96 -5.46 4.13
CA TYR A 187 -26.34 -6.76 3.58
C TYR A 187 -25.28 -7.83 3.87
N TYR A 188 -24.00 -7.54 3.63
CA TYR A 188 -22.94 -8.49 3.89
C TYR A 188 -22.84 -8.88 5.37
N LYS A 189 -22.99 -7.91 6.28
CA LYS A 189 -23.00 -8.18 7.73
C LYS A 189 -24.18 -9.02 8.20
N SER A 190 -25.29 -9.06 7.46
CA SER A 190 -26.42 -9.92 7.79
C SER A 190 -26.16 -11.40 7.51
N LEU A 191 -25.06 -11.72 6.79
CA LEU A 191 -24.72 -13.09 6.45
C LEU A 191 -23.89 -13.73 7.59
N PRO A 192 -24.10 -15.04 7.90
CA PRO A 192 -23.40 -15.67 9.00
C PRO A 192 -21.88 -15.72 8.76
N GLY A 193 -21.10 -15.41 9.79
CA GLY A 193 -19.62 -15.40 9.72
C GLY A 193 -19.00 -14.24 8.97
N ALA A 194 -19.78 -13.22 8.63
CA ALA A 194 -19.27 -12.05 7.88
C ALA A 194 -18.25 -11.21 8.68
N GLU A 195 -18.34 -11.19 10.00
CA GLU A 195 -17.50 -10.38 10.89
C GLU A 195 -16.00 -10.74 10.78
N ASP A 196 -15.69 -12.00 10.56
CA ASP A 196 -14.31 -12.50 10.42
C ASP A 196 -13.60 -11.95 9.18
N TYR A 197 -14.36 -11.45 8.21
CA TYR A 197 -13.84 -10.94 6.93
C TYR A 197 -13.78 -9.42 6.85
N ILE A 198 -14.21 -8.71 7.91
CA ILE A 198 -14.15 -7.25 7.99
C ILE A 198 -12.71 -6.85 8.30
N LYS A 199 -11.95 -6.55 7.24
CA LYS A 199 -10.56 -6.10 7.34
C LYS A 199 -10.22 -5.06 6.28
N ASP A 200 -9.30 -4.16 6.59
CA ASP A 200 -8.73 -3.26 5.60
C ASP A 200 -7.63 -3.98 4.82
N LEU A 201 -7.81 -4.07 3.49
CA LEU A 201 -6.84 -4.70 2.58
C LEU A 201 -5.59 -3.83 2.33
N GLU A 202 -5.63 -2.56 2.72
CA GLU A 202 -4.51 -1.61 2.63
C GLU A 202 -3.79 -1.42 3.96
N THR A 203 -4.17 -2.16 5.01
CA THR A 203 -3.47 -2.11 6.31
C THR A 203 -2.00 -2.44 6.13
N LYS A 204 -1.14 -1.60 6.68
CA LYS A 204 0.30 -1.80 6.65
C LYS A 204 0.74 -2.71 7.79
N SER A 205 1.81 -3.48 7.57
CA SER A 205 2.30 -4.47 8.54
C SER A 205 2.61 -3.85 9.91
N TYR A 206 3.21 -2.65 9.95
CA TYR A 206 3.53 -1.97 11.20
C TYR A 206 2.29 -1.61 12.03
N GLU A 207 1.15 -1.32 11.39
CA GLU A 207 -0.08 -0.93 12.10
C GLU A 207 -0.63 -2.08 12.96
N SER A 208 -0.65 -3.29 12.43
CA SER A 208 -1.08 -4.47 13.17
C SER A 208 -0.14 -4.82 14.33
N LEU A 209 1.17 -4.71 14.11
CA LEU A 209 2.19 -4.89 15.14
C LEU A 209 2.06 -3.84 16.23
N PHE A 210 1.88 -2.57 15.85
CA PHE A 210 1.69 -1.47 16.80
C PHE A 210 0.47 -1.67 17.69
N ILE A 211 -0.68 -2.02 17.11
CA ILE A 211 -1.91 -2.29 17.88
C ILE A 211 -1.71 -3.45 18.84
N ARG A 212 -1.03 -4.52 18.41
CA ARG A 212 -0.71 -5.67 19.27
C ARG A 212 0.22 -5.27 20.41
N ALA A 213 1.23 -4.45 20.13
CA ALA A 213 2.15 -3.92 21.13
C ALA A 213 1.44 -3.07 22.18
N VAL A 214 0.52 -2.18 21.76
CA VAL A 214 -0.28 -1.35 22.67
C VAL A 214 -1.21 -2.21 23.54
N ARG A 215 -1.85 -3.23 22.96
CA ARG A 215 -2.67 -4.18 23.74
C ARG A 215 -1.83 -4.96 24.76
N ALA A 216 -0.64 -5.40 24.38
CA ALA A 216 0.29 -6.07 25.29
C ALA A 216 0.77 -5.13 26.41
N TYR A 217 1.04 -3.86 26.09
CA TYR A 217 1.39 -2.82 27.07
C TYR A 217 0.28 -2.63 28.10
N ASN A 218 -0.97 -2.47 27.65
CA ASN A 218 -2.12 -2.30 28.55
C ASN A 218 -2.42 -3.56 29.37
N GLY A 219 -2.01 -4.74 28.90
CA GLY A 219 -2.10 -6.01 29.60
C GLY A 219 -0.84 -6.39 30.41
N GLU A 220 0.04 -5.41 30.68
CA GLU A 220 1.29 -5.56 31.47
C GLU A 220 2.28 -6.59 30.89
N ASN A 221 2.11 -6.99 29.63
CA ASN A 221 3.04 -7.88 28.95
C ASN A 221 4.13 -7.07 28.21
N TRP A 222 5.06 -6.53 28.99
CA TRP A 222 6.12 -5.63 28.53
C TRP A 222 7.03 -6.26 27.47
N ARG A 223 7.35 -7.56 27.64
CA ARG A 223 8.22 -8.26 26.67
C ARG A 223 7.59 -8.29 25.27
N THR A 224 6.34 -8.70 25.15
CA THR A 224 5.62 -8.73 23.85
C THR A 224 5.47 -7.32 23.30
N SER A 225 5.16 -6.34 24.15
CA SER A 225 5.04 -4.94 23.73
C SER A 225 6.33 -4.41 23.12
N ILE A 226 7.47 -4.60 23.77
CA ILE A 226 8.77 -4.16 23.28
C ILE A 226 9.12 -4.86 21.97
N THR A 227 9.00 -6.19 21.92
CA THR A 227 9.32 -6.96 20.71
C THR A 227 8.48 -6.53 19.52
N ASP A 228 7.18 -6.32 19.70
CA ASP A 228 6.28 -5.92 18.61
C ASP A 228 6.58 -4.48 18.15
N MET A 229 6.92 -3.57 19.06
CA MET A 229 7.36 -2.22 18.69
C MET A 229 8.67 -2.25 17.89
N GLU A 230 9.65 -3.02 18.30
CA GLU A 230 10.91 -3.16 17.58
C GLU A 230 10.71 -3.74 16.17
N LEU A 231 9.80 -4.72 16.02
CA LEU A 231 9.43 -5.30 14.74
C LEU A 231 8.62 -4.32 13.85
N ALA A 232 7.84 -3.43 14.47
CA ALA A 232 7.04 -2.43 13.74
C ALA A 232 7.91 -1.30 13.16
N LEU A 233 8.99 -0.91 13.83
CA LEU A 233 9.83 0.24 13.46
C LEU A 233 10.37 0.19 12.02
N PRO A 234 10.96 -0.90 11.51
CA PRO A 234 11.47 -0.95 10.13
C PRO A 234 10.37 -0.74 9.10
N ASP A 235 9.19 -1.33 9.32
CA ASP A 235 8.04 -1.20 8.42
C ASP A 235 7.40 0.18 8.51
N PHE A 236 7.40 0.81 9.71
CA PHE A 236 7.01 2.20 9.87
C PHE A 236 7.92 3.15 9.08
N PHE A 237 9.23 3.01 9.21
CA PHE A 237 10.17 3.83 8.43
C PHE A 237 10.04 3.60 6.92
N LYS A 238 9.75 2.36 6.49
CA LYS A 238 9.42 2.08 5.09
C LYS A 238 8.20 2.90 4.64
N ALA A 239 7.12 2.87 5.41
CA ALA A 239 5.91 3.63 5.13
C ALA A 239 6.14 5.16 5.16
N PHE A 240 6.98 5.64 6.07
CA PHE A 240 7.39 7.03 6.14
C PHE A 240 8.11 7.48 4.85
N TYR A 241 9.08 6.70 4.37
CA TYR A 241 9.78 7.00 3.11
C TYR A 241 8.85 6.89 1.88
N GLU A 242 7.88 5.97 1.89
CA GLU A 242 6.84 5.92 0.85
C GLU A 242 6.01 7.21 0.82
N CYS A 243 5.67 7.74 1.99
CA CYS A 243 4.94 8.99 2.11
C CYS A 243 5.75 10.19 1.62
N LEU A 244 7.02 10.29 2.01
CA LEU A 244 7.92 11.34 1.52
C LEU A 244 8.05 11.30 0.00
N ALA A 245 8.25 10.11 -0.59
CA ALA A 245 8.34 9.95 -2.04
C ALA A 245 7.06 10.38 -2.75
N ALA A 246 5.89 10.01 -2.18
CA ALA A 246 4.59 10.42 -2.73
C ALA A 246 4.35 11.93 -2.63
N CYS A 247 4.84 12.57 -1.56
CA CYS A 247 4.74 14.01 -1.35
C CYS A 247 5.60 14.81 -2.36
N GLU A 248 6.76 14.28 -2.74
CA GLU A 248 7.57 14.85 -3.81
C GLU A 248 6.90 14.78 -5.20
N GLY A 249 5.87 13.94 -5.32
CA GLY A 249 5.09 13.71 -6.52
C GLY A 249 5.74 12.77 -7.53
N SER A 250 4.91 12.21 -8.41
CA SER A 250 5.40 11.44 -9.55
C SER A 250 6.08 12.40 -10.53
N ARG A 251 7.38 12.24 -10.69
CA ARG A 251 8.16 13.05 -11.62
C ARG A 251 8.28 12.28 -12.93
N GLU A 252 7.54 12.74 -13.93
CA GLU A 252 7.69 12.19 -15.27
C GLU A 252 9.10 12.47 -15.81
N ILE A 253 9.76 11.43 -16.29
CA ILE A 253 11.06 11.57 -16.97
C ILE A 253 10.78 11.96 -18.43
N LYS A 254 10.04 13.07 -18.67
CA LYS A 254 9.68 13.47 -20.03
C LYS A 254 10.79 14.23 -20.73
N ASP A 255 11.46 15.12 -20.01
CA ASP A 255 12.55 15.90 -20.60
C ASP A 255 13.70 16.11 -19.61
N PHE A 256 14.93 16.12 -20.13
CA PHE A 256 16.12 16.22 -19.29
C PHE A 256 16.20 17.57 -18.55
N LYS A 257 15.76 18.64 -19.21
CA LYS A 257 15.76 20.02 -18.65
C LYS A 257 14.72 20.16 -17.54
N ASP A 258 13.51 19.69 -17.79
CA ASP A 258 12.38 19.82 -16.86
C ASP A 258 12.55 18.92 -15.64
N PHE A 259 13.19 17.76 -15.81
CA PHE A 259 13.44 16.82 -14.71
C PHE A 259 14.32 17.45 -13.61
N TYR A 260 15.44 18.07 -13.98
CA TYR A 260 16.34 18.69 -12.99
C TYR A 260 15.70 19.92 -12.34
N LEU A 261 15.01 20.73 -13.10
CA LEU A 261 14.31 21.91 -12.60
C LEU A 261 13.18 21.53 -11.63
N SER A 262 12.38 20.52 -11.98
CA SER A 262 11.28 20.05 -11.13
C SER A 262 11.77 19.48 -9.80
N ILE A 263 12.90 18.77 -9.79
CA ILE A 263 13.51 18.28 -8.55
C ILE A 263 13.99 19.44 -7.69
N ALA A 264 14.72 20.39 -8.26
CA ALA A 264 15.23 21.53 -7.50
C ALA A 264 14.10 22.35 -6.87
N VAL A 265 13.04 22.64 -7.63
CA VAL A 265 11.88 23.40 -7.14
C VAL A 265 11.09 22.65 -6.07
N ASN A 266 10.90 21.35 -6.24
CA ASN A 266 10.14 20.56 -5.28
C ASN A 266 10.92 20.26 -4.00
N ASP A 267 12.23 20.05 -4.06
CA ASP A 267 13.06 19.87 -2.86
C ASP A 267 13.05 21.15 -2.00
N LEU A 268 13.04 22.32 -2.62
CA LEU A 268 12.96 23.60 -1.90
C LEU A 268 11.55 23.88 -1.34
N LYS A 269 10.48 23.48 -2.06
CA LYS A 269 9.10 23.75 -1.64
C LYS A 269 8.55 22.74 -0.63
N ASN A 270 8.97 21.49 -0.68
CA ASN A 270 8.29 20.38 0.00
C ASN A 270 9.09 19.76 1.15
N ALA A 271 10.31 20.19 1.41
CA ALA A 271 11.15 19.61 2.46
C ALA A 271 10.53 19.73 3.87
N ALA A 272 9.84 20.82 4.18
CA ALA A 272 9.22 21.02 5.48
C ALA A 272 7.75 20.59 5.57
N PRO A 273 6.86 20.87 4.59
CA PRO A 273 5.44 20.51 4.71
C PRO A 273 5.16 19.02 4.69
N CYS A 274 5.98 18.22 3.97
CA CYS A 274 5.74 16.78 3.81
C CYS A 274 5.98 15.99 5.10
N ALA A 275 7.01 16.33 5.87
CA ALA A 275 7.27 15.67 7.15
C ALA A 275 6.18 15.99 8.18
N VAL A 276 5.69 17.23 8.20
CA VAL A 276 4.61 17.67 9.10
C VAL A 276 3.27 17.09 8.67
N SER A 277 2.99 17.02 7.37
CA SER A 277 1.74 16.46 6.85
C SER A 277 1.56 14.99 7.20
N TYR A 278 2.63 14.19 7.22
CA TYR A 278 2.52 12.78 7.62
C TYR A 278 2.15 12.62 9.09
N LEU A 279 2.66 13.46 9.97
CA LEU A 279 2.35 13.43 11.40
C LEU A 279 0.96 13.99 11.72
N LEU A 280 0.40 14.85 10.84
CA LEU A 280 -0.88 15.53 11.08
C LEU A 280 -2.04 14.99 10.23
N TYR A 281 -1.78 14.25 9.13
CA TYR A 281 -2.78 14.00 8.08
C TYR A 281 -3.27 12.55 7.96
N ASP A 282 -2.93 11.67 8.91
CA ASP A 282 -3.67 10.41 9.08
C ASP A 282 -4.36 10.32 10.47
N PRO A 283 -5.23 11.31 10.83
CA PRO A 283 -6.09 11.17 12.00
C PRO A 283 -7.11 10.05 11.79
N SER A 284 -7.38 9.62 10.54
CA SER A 284 -8.30 8.52 10.27
C SER A 284 -7.72 7.15 10.63
N ALA A 285 -6.42 6.94 10.50
CA ALA A 285 -5.76 5.74 11.04
C ALA A 285 -5.77 5.74 12.58
N LEU A 286 -5.61 6.92 13.20
CA LEU A 286 -5.71 7.06 14.65
C LEU A 286 -7.18 7.10 15.13
N ALA A 287 -8.11 7.71 14.40
CA ALA A 287 -9.49 7.86 14.80
C ALA A 287 -10.32 6.58 14.65
N SER A 288 -10.05 5.74 13.66
CA SER A 288 -10.71 4.43 13.56
C SER A 288 -10.28 3.46 14.67
N HIS A 289 -9.14 3.72 15.32
CA HIS A 289 -8.63 2.93 16.44
C HIS A 289 -8.83 3.60 17.81
N SER A 290 -9.08 4.91 17.87
CA SER A 290 -9.30 5.64 19.14
C SER A 290 -10.65 5.35 19.77
N ALA A 291 -11.62 4.81 19.05
CA ALA A 291 -12.88 4.32 19.64
C ALA A 291 -12.67 3.14 20.62
N GLY A 292 -11.46 2.55 20.67
CA GLY A 292 -11.08 1.52 21.63
C GLY A 292 -10.08 1.95 22.70
N ILE A 293 -9.60 3.20 22.69
CA ILE A 293 -8.55 3.71 23.61
C ILE A 293 -9.08 4.83 24.55
N THR A 294 -10.36 4.90 24.77
CA THR A 294 -10.91 5.77 25.83
C THR A 294 -10.71 5.10 27.18
N GLY A 295 -9.51 5.20 27.75
CA GLY A 295 -9.21 4.61 29.06
C GLY A 295 -7.82 4.91 29.61
N VAL A 296 -7.03 5.77 28.96
CA VAL A 296 -5.74 6.18 29.55
C VAL A 296 -5.98 7.38 30.44
N SER A 297 -6.32 7.12 31.71
CA SER A 297 -6.24 8.14 32.75
C SER A 297 -4.76 8.41 33.07
N HIS A 298 -4.34 9.66 32.88
CA HIS A 298 -3.08 10.16 33.39
C HIS A 298 -3.02 10.00 34.92
N HIS A 299 -2.26 9.04 35.41
CA HIS A 299 -1.66 9.09 36.73
C HIS A 299 -0.15 9.18 36.59
N ALA A 300 0.31 10.42 36.44
CA ALA A 300 1.68 10.76 36.77
C ALA A 300 1.75 10.92 38.30
N ARG A 301 2.58 10.11 38.94
CA ARG A 301 3.27 10.41 40.20
C ARG A 301 4.71 9.98 40.09
#